data_43b2b65fe54690a2fcd4787df2cddabe
#
_entry.id   43b2b65fe54690a2fcd4787df2cddabe
#
_cell.length_a   1.000
_cell.length_b   1.000
_cell.length_c   1.000
_cell.angle_alpha   90.00
_cell.angle_beta   90.00
_cell.angle_gamma   90.00
#
_symmetry.space_group_name_H-M   'P 1'
#
loop_
_entity.id
_entity.type
_entity.pdbx_description
1 polymer ?
#
loop_
_entity_poly.entity_id
_entity_poly.type
_entity_poly.pdbx_seq_one_letter_code
_entity_poly.pdbx_strand_id
1 'polypeptide(L)'
;MVPDPEIPVINIVELGIVREAKVTGENSCEVTITPTYSACPAMFTIEEDIIKIMKENGWEAKVTTKMFPIWTTDWLTDEAREKLRVYGITPPEKGADEHHIGKPKKCPRCGSMNSKQISRFGSTLCKASYQCLDCLEPFDYFKCH
;
A
#
# COMPACT_ATOMS: atom_id res chain seq x y z
N MET A 1 -6.55 14.56 1.03
CA MET A 1 -5.83 13.47 0.35
C MET A 1 -6.45 12.15 0.73
N VAL A 2 -6.58 11.20 -0.21
CA VAL A 2 -7.29 9.93 0.02
C VAL A 2 -6.38 8.93 0.74
N PRO A 3 -6.68 8.51 1.98
CA PRO A 3 -5.91 7.49 2.68
C PRO A 3 -6.20 6.12 2.07
N ASP A 4 -5.27 5.18 2.24
CA ASP A 4 -5.53 3.78 1.94
C ASP A 4 -6.48 3.19 3.01
N PRO A 5 -7.57 2.51 2.62
CA PRO A 5 -8.54 1.99 3.59
C PRO A 5 -8.01 0.85 4.45
N GLU A 6 -7.00 0.12 3.99
CA GLU A 6 -6.38 -0.99 4.74
C GLU A 6 -5.16 -0.53 5.57
N ILE A 7 -4.50 0.57 5.15
CA ILE A 7 -3.34 1.13 5.83
C ILE A 7 -3.51 2.66 5.91
N PRO A 8 -4.29 3.17 6.86
CA PRO A 8 -4.73 4.57 6.86
C PRO A 8 -3.63 5.61 7.10
N VAL A 9 -2.43 5.18 7.48
CA VAL A 9 -1.28 6.09 7.69
C VAL A 9 -0.58 6.51 6.41
N ILE A 10 -0.88 5.84 5.29
CA ILE A 10 -0.40 6.20 3.96
C ILE A 10 -1.57 6.54 3.04
N ASN A 11 -1.32 7.36 2.04
CA ASN A 11 -2.33 7.70 1.04
C ASN A 11 -2.04 6.98 -0.28
N ILE A 12 -3.03 6.97 -1.15
CA ILE A 12 -2.98 6.26 -2.44
C ILE A 12 -1.90 6.80 -3.40
N VAL A 13 -1.47 8.04 -3.24
CA VAL A 13 -0.38 8.62 -4.04
C VAL A 13 0.97 8.08 -3.54
N GLU A 14 1.19 8.10 -2.24
CA GLU A 14 2.40 7.55 -1.59
C GLU A 14 2.54 6.05 -1.83
N LEU A 15 1.42 5.33 -1.88
CA LEU A 15 1.37 3.90 -2.19
C LEU A 15 1.66 3.60 -3.68
N GLY A 16 1.62 4.61 -4.55
CA GLY A 16 1.85 4.45 -5.99
C GLY A 16 0.64 3.87 -6.74
N ILE A 17 -0.55 3.89 -6.14
CA ILE A 17 -1.80 3.46 -6.79
C ILE A 17 -2.22 4.46 -7.86
N VAL A 18 -2.11 5.77 -7.59
CA VAL A 18 -2.42 6.82 -8.57
C VAL A 18 -1.32 6.88 -9.63
N ARG A 19 -1.71 6.60 -10.88
CA ARG A 19 -0.78 6.60 -12.01
C ARG A 19 -0.76 7.92 -12.76
N GLU A 20 -1.92 8.52 -12.93
CA GLU A 20 -2.08 9.74 -13.70
C GLU A 20 -3.34 10.48 -13.25
N ALA A 21 -3.28 11.79 -13.29
CA ALA A 21 -4.45 12.66 -13.13
C ALA A 21 -4.41 13.72 -14.24
N LYS A 22 -5.49 13.79 -15.04
CA LYS A 22 -5.62 14.72 -16.16
C LYS A 22 -6.84 15.60 -15.98
N VAL A 23 -6.68 16.88 -16.20
CA VAL A 23 -7.79 17.81 -16.33
C VAL A 23 -8.43 17.64 -17.71
N THR A 24 -9.73 17.37 -17.74
CA THR A 24 -10.50 17.12 -18.97
C THR A 24 -11.46 18.23 -19.34
N GLY A 25 -11.70 19.18 -18.43
CA GLY A 25 -12.59 20.33 -18.61
C GLY A 25 -12.40 21.36 -17.50
N GLU A 26 -13.24 22.40 -17.41
CA GLU A 26 -13.11 23.47 -16.42
C GLU A 26 -13.12 22.96 -14.97
N ASN A 27 -13.99 21.99 -14.67
CA ASN A 27 -14.12 21.39 -13.34
C ASN A 27 -14.22 19.86 -13.44
N SER A 28 -13.60 19.26 -14.44
CA SER A 28 -13.58 17.82 -14.63
C SER A 28 -12.16 17.28 -14.79
N CYS A 29 -11.94 16.09 -14.24
CA CYS A 29 -10.66 15.40 -14.34
C CYS A 29 -10.84 13.89 -14.48
N GLU A 30 -9.84 13.24 -15.03
CA GLU A 30 -9.74 11.79 -15.10
C GLU A 30 -8.54 11.34 -14.26
N VAL A 31 -8.79 10.41 -13.33
CA VAL A 31 -7.78 9.81 -12.47
C VAL A 31 -7.60 8.35 -12.86
N THR A 32 -6.38 7.98 -13.19
CA THR A 32 -6.03 6.59 -13.49
C THR A 32 -5.34 5.96 -12.28
N ILE A 33 -5.86 4.82 -11.85
CA ILE A 33 -5.33 4.05 -10.72
C ILE A 33 -4.95 2.63 -11.15
N THR A 34 -4.02 2.04 -10.42
CA THR A 34 -3.59 0.64 -10.60
C THR A 34 -3.66 -0.08 -9.25
N PRO A 35 -4.39 -1.21 -9.14
CA PRO A 35 -4.48 -1.96 -7.90
C PRO A 35 -3.13 -2.59 -7.53
N THR A 36 -2.91 -2.76 -6.23
CA THR A 36 -1.71 -3.44 -5.71
C THR A 36 -1.71 -4.94 -6.02
N TYR A 37 -2.87 -5.53 -6.23
CA TYR A 37 -3.06 -6.90 -6.74
C TYR A 37 -4.44 -7.02 -7.39
N SER A 38 -4.60 -8.02 -8.27
CA SER A 38 -5.75 -8.13 -9.18
C SER A 38 -7.12 -8.27 -8.50
N ALA A 39 -7.18 -8.71 -7.25
CA ALA A 39 -8.42 -8.95 -6.50
C ALA A 39 -8.53 -8.05 -5.25
N CYS A 40 -7.92 -6.85 -5.28
CA CYS A 40 -7.94 -5.94 -4.13
C CYS A 40 -9.35 -5.41 -3.87
N PRO A 41 -10.03 -5.79 -2.75
CA PRO A 41 -11.36 -5.31 -2.44
C PRO A 41 -11.38 -3.81 -2.08
N ALA A 42 -10.25 -3.27 -1.67
CA ALA A 42 -10.10 -1.84 -1.33
C ALA A 42 -10.27 -0.91 -2.55
N MET A 43 -10.11 -1.41 -3.78
CA MET A 43 -10.21 -0.57 -4.99
C MET A 43 -11.56 0.11 -5.13
N PHE A 44 -12.64 -0.57 -4.79
CA PHE A 44 -13.99 0.00 -4.81
C PHE A 44 -14.10 1.21 -3.87
N THR A 45 -13.62 1.06 -2.64
CA THR A 45 -13.59 2.14 -1.66
C THR A 45 -12.70 3.29 -2.09
N ILE A 46 -11.55 2.99 -2.68
CA ILE A 46 -10.62 4.00 -3.20
C ILE A 46 -11.26 4.81 -4.33
N GLU A 47 -11.95 4.17 -5.27
CA GLU A 47 -12.68 4.85 -6.35
C GLU A 47 -13.75 5.80 -5.80
N GLU A 48 -14.58 5.30 -4.88
CA GLU A 48 -15.62 6.10 -4.23
C GLU A 48 -15.05 7.29 -3.47
N ASP A 49 -13.97 7.09 -2.71
CA ASP A 49 -13.30 8.15 -1.95
C ASP A 49 -12.67 9.21 -2.85
N ILE A 50 -12.07 8.81 -3.97
CA ILE A 50 -11.55 9.77 -4.97
C ILE A 50 -12.68 10.64 -5.50
N ILE A 51 -13.76 10.02 -5.95
CA ILE A 51 -14.92 10.74 -6.52
C ILE A 51 -15.51 11.69 -5.48
N LYS A 52 -15.69 11.24 -4.24
CA LYS A 52 -16.23 12.02 -3.14
C LYS A 52 -15.38 13.25 -2.82
N ILE A 53 -14.07 13.04 -2.60
CA ILE A 53 -13.15 14.13 -2.24
C ILE A 53 -13.04 15.14 -3.38
N MET A 54 -12.98 14.68 -4.63
CA MET A 54 -12.94 15.59 -5.77
C MET A 54 -14.22 16.41 -5.88
N LYS A 55 -15.37 15.81 -5.68
CA LYS A 55 -16.68 16.51 -5.68
C LYS A 55 -16.78 17.55 -4.57
N GLU A 56 -16.30 17.23 -3.37
CA GLU A 56 -16.25 18.17 -2.23
C GLU A 56 -15.37 19.40 -2.53
N ASN A 57 -14.38 19.28 -3.40
CA ASN A 57 -13.50 20.36 -3.88
C ASN A 57 -13.97 21.01 -5.19
N GLY A 58 -15.19 20.74 -5.63
CA GLY A 58 -15.77 21.35 -6.82
C GLY A 58 -15.34 20.71 -8.16
N TRP A 59 -14.81 19.47 -8.12
CA TRP A 59 -14.36 18.75 -9.29
C TRP A 59 -15.24 17.53 -9.56
N GLU A 60 -15.52 17.29 -10.83
CA GLU A 60 -16.12 16.03 -11.29
C GLU A 60 -15.01 15.08 -11.74
N ALA A 61 -14.84 13.99 -11.02
CA ALA A 61 -13.78 13.02 -11.29
C ALA A 61 -14.34 11.75 -11.96
N LYS A 62 -13.67 11.32 -13.02
CA LYS A 62 -13.83 9.99 -13.61
C LYS A 62 -12.62 9.15 -13.21
N VAL A 63 -12.86 8.01 -12.59
CA VAL A 63 -11.80 7.08 -12.19
C VAL A 63 -11.71 5.95 -13.20
N THR A 64 -10.50 5.67 -13.69
CA THR A 64 -10.22 4.59 -14.62
C THR A 64 -9.18 3.65 -13.98
N THR A 65 -9.48 2.38 -13.93
CA THR A 65 -8.55 1.36 -13.42
C THR A 65 -7.77 0.73 -14.57
N LYS A 66 -6.44 0.75 -14.47
CA LYS A 66 -5.53 0.06 -15.39
C LYS A 66 -4.76 -1.01 -14.64
N MET A 67 -4.76 -2.23 -15.17
CA MET A 67 -4.02 -3.36 -14.60
C MET A 67 -2.55 -3.38 -15.01
N PHE A 68 -2.17 -2.69 -16.07
CA PHE A 68 -0.82 -2.67 -16.60
C PHE A 68 -0.28 -1.24 -16.75
N PRO A 69 1.00 -1.03 -16.46
CA PRO A 69 1.94 -1.99 -15.89
C PRO A 69 1.49 -2.46 -14.51
N ILE A 70 1.84 -3.71 -14.15
CA ILE A 70 1.50 -4.30 -12.85
C ILE A 70 2.14 -3.47 -11.74
N TRP A 71 1.37 -3.17 -10.68
CA TRP A 71 1.87 -2.47 -9.52
C TRP A 71 2.99 -3.26 -8.84
N THR A 72 4.02 -2.57 -8.40
CA THR A 72 5.13 -3.16 -7.64
C THR A 72 5.37 -2.36 -6.36
N THR A 73 5.94 -3.01 -5.36
CA THR A 73 6.34 -2.34 -4.10
C THR A 73 7.45 -1.31 -4.29
N ASP A 74 8.13 -1.31 -5.44
CA ASP A 74 9.12 -0.29 -5.80
C ASP A 74 8.49 1.09 -6.08
N TRP A 75 7.17 1.13 -6.33
CA TRP A 75 6.42 2.38 -6.50
C TRP A 75 6.07 3.09 -5.18
N LEU A 76 6.30 2.43 -4.04
CA LEU A 76 6.20 3.07 -2.73
C LEU A 76 7.22 4.20 -2.60
N THR A 77 6.77 5.36 -2.14
CA THR A 77 7.69 6.45 -1.80
C THR A 77 8.50 6.10 -0.56
N ASP A 78 9.66 6.74 -0.39
CA ASP A 78 10.47 6.55 0.84
C ASP A 78 9.71 7.03 2.08
N GLU A 79 8.90 8.07 1.96
CA GLU A 79 8.01 8.55 3.02
C GLU A 79 6.96 7.50 3.41
N ALA A 80 6.36 6.82 2.43
CA ALA A 80 5.42 5.73 2.68
C ALA A 80 6.09 4.56 3.40
N ARG A 81 7.30 4.21 3.03
CA ARG A 81 8.09 3.15 3.71
C ARG A 81 8.35 3.49 5.17
N GLU A 82 8.72 4.74 5.45
CA GLU A 82 8.97 5.18 6.84
C GLU A 82 7.67 5.23 7.65
N LYS A 83 6.56 5.70 7.07
CA LYS A 83 5.24 5.68 7.73
C LYS A 83 4.80 4.26 8.07
N LEU A 84 5.00 3.30 7.17
CA LEU A 84 4.74 1.88 7.44
C LEU A 84 5.57 1.38 8.63
N ARG A 85 6.87 1.66 8.64
CA ARG A 85 7.77 1.25 9.73
C ARG A 85 7.34 1.82 11.08
N VAL A 86 7.03 3.09 11.14
CA VAL A 86 6.57 3.77 12.38
C VAL A 86 5.24 3.19 12.87
N TYR A 87 4.37 2.83 11.94
CA TYR A 87 3.07 2.22 12.26
C TYR A 87 3.18 0.75 12.73
N GLY A 88 4.34 0.13 12.58
CA GLY A 88 4.60 -1.25 13.00
C GLY A 88 4.45 -2.27 11.86
N ILE A 89 4.53 -1.81 10.62
CA ILE A 89 4.54 -2.65 9.41
C ILE A 89 5.91 -2.54 8.77
N THR A 90 6.60 -3.68 8.61
CA THR A 90 7.89 -3.69 7.92
C THR A 90 7.65 -3.52 6.42
N PRO A 91 8.19 -2.45 5.78
CA PRO A 91 8.10 -2.28 4.35
C PRO A 91 9.03 -3.28 3.63
N PRO A 92 8.71 -3.68 2.38
CA PRO A 92 9.59 -4.52 1.59
C PRO A 92 10.86 -3.75 1.19
N GLU A 93 11.94 -4.47 1.01
CA GLU A 93 13.17 -3.94 0.42
C GLU A 93 12.96 -3.62 -1.06
N LYS A 94 13.69 -2.64 -1.60
CA LYS A 94 13.67 -2.33 -3.03
C LYS A 94 14.17 -3.54 -3.83
N GLY A 95 13.45 -3.88 -4.89
CA GLY A 95 13.75 -5.07 -5.71
C GLY A 95 13.37 -6.41 -5.06
N ALA A 96 12.66 -6.38 -3.93
CA ALA A 96 12.15 -7.62 -3.34
C ALA A 96 11.07 -8.24 -4.23
N ASP A 97 11.05 -9.55 -4.28
CA ASP A 97 10.09 -10.36 -5.02
C ASP A 97 9.35 -11.36 -4.11
N GLU A 98 8.45 -12.14 -4.69
CA GLU A 98 7.68 -13.16 -3.96
C GLU A 98 8.57 -14.22 -3.27
N HIS A 99 9.79 -14.44 -3.73
CA HIS A 99 10.72 -15.41 -3.15
C HIS A 99 11.26 -14.98 -1.78
N HIS A 100 11.03 -13.72 -1.39
CA HIS A 100 11.36 -13.21 -0.06
C HIS A 100 10.29 -13.48 1.00
N ILE A 101 9.14 -14.03 0.62
CA ILE A 101 8.09 -14.44 1.56
C ILE A 101 8.60 -15.66 2.38
N GLY A 102 8.41 -15.60 3.70
CA GLY A 102 8.86 -16.65 4.63
C GLY A 102 10.27 -16.49 5.16
N LYS A 103 11.09 -15.64 4.54
CA LYS A 103 12.42 -15.30 5.07
C LYS A 103 12.31 -14.34 6.26
N PRO A 104 13.29 -14.34 7.18
CA PRO A 104 13.32 -13.36 8.28
C PRO A 104 13.20 -11.92 7.77
N LYS A 105 12.47 -11.09 8.53
CA LYS A 105 12.25 -9.67 8.22
C LYS A 105 12.70 -8.81 9.37
N LYS A 106 13.10 -7.59 9.06
CA LYS A 106 13.53 -6.61 10.06
C LYS A 106 12.36 -6.22 10.96
N CYS A 107 12.55 -6.38 12.28
CA CYS A 107 11.56 -5.92 13.24
C CYS A 107 11.45 -4.39 13.21
N PRO A 108 10.25 -3.81 13.04
CA PRO A 108 10.08 -2.37 12.98
C PRO A 108 10.27 -1.69 14.35
N ARG A 109 10.26 -2.46 15.44
CA ARG A 109 10.41 -1.95 16.81
C ARG A 109 11.85 -1.95 17.29
N CYS A 110 12.53 -3.11 17.27
CA CYS A 110 13.90 -3.22 17.79
C CYS A 110 14.98 -3.27 16.71
N GLY A 111 14.60 -3.36 15.43
CA GLY A 111 15.53 -3.41 14.30
C GLY A 111 16.22 -4.75 14.08
N SER A 112 15.92 -5.78 14.88
CA SER A 112 16.50 -7.12 14.74
C SER A 112 16.05 -7.80 13.45
N MET A 113 16.95 -8.56 12.82
CA MET A 113 16.63 -9.46 11.71
C MET A 113 16.20 -10.86 12.18
N ASN A 114 16.22 -11.12 13.49
CA ASN A 114 15.84 -12.40 14.06
C ASN A 114 14.32 -12.49 14.23
N SER A 115 13.63 -12.88 13.17
CA SER A 115 12.18 -12.98 13.13
C SER A 115 11.74 -14.23 12.41
N LYS A 116 10.51 -14.68 12.69
CA LYS A 116 9.85 -15.78 11.99
C LYS A 116 8.48 -15.37 11.49
N GLN A 117 8.10 -15.94 10.37
CA GLN A 117 6.73 -15.81 9.86
C GLN A 117 5.79 -16.67 10.71
N ILE A 118 4.70 -16.06 11.20
CA ILE A 118 3.62 -16.75 11.90
C ILE A 118 2.56 -17.19 10.88
N SER A 119 2.19 -16.30 9.97
CA SER A 119 1.19 -16.54 8.94
C SER A 119 1.53 -15.82 7.64
N ARG A 120 1.24 -16.47 6.52
CA ARG A 120 1.36 -15.84 5.20
C ARG A 120 0.38 -14.69 4.99
N PHE A 121 -0.72 -14.68 5.73
CA PHE A 121 -1.75 -13.65 5.70
C PHE A 121 -1.88 -13.02 7.08
N GLY A 122 -1.79 -11.70 7.12
CA GLY A 122 -2.00 -10.89 8.32
C GLY A 122 -3.44 -10.38 8.43
N SER A 123 -3.60 -9.16 8.93
CA SER A 123 -4.89 -8.49 9.03
C SER A 123 -5.54 -8.20 7.68
N THR A 124 -4.75 -8.15 6.61
CA THR A 124 -5.20 -8.00 5.21
C THR A 124 -4.40 -8.93 4.31
N LEU A 125 -4.87 -9.14 3.07
CA LEU A 125 -4.22 -10.00 2.09
C LEU A 125 -2.84 -9.48 1.64
N CYS A 126 -2.61 -8.17 1.71
CA CYS A 126 -1.33 -7.54 1.35
C CYS A 126 -0.27 -7.62 2.46
N LYS A 127 -0.61 -8.16 3.63
CA LYS A 127 0.31 -8.28 4.76
C LYS A 127 0.51 -9.73 5.18
N ALA A 128 1.71 -10.03 5.71
CA ALA A 128 2.04 -11.28 6.38
C ALA A 128 2.36 -11.01 7.84
N SER A 129 2.03 -11.93 8.72
CA SER A 129 2.30 -11.81 10.16
C SER A 129 3.63 -12.44 10.53
N TYR A 130 4.42 -11.70 11.29
CA TYR A 130 5.73 -12.10 11.80
C TYR A 130 5.83 -11.89 13.30
N GLN A 131 6.78 -12.56 13.92
CA GLN A 131 7.18 -12.34 15.31
C GLN A 131 8.68 -12.13 15.38
N CYS A 132 9.10 -11.06 16.06
CA CYS A 132 10.50 -10.87 16.43
C CYS A 132 10.87 -11.87 17.53
N LEU A 133 11.99 -12.56 17.38
CA LEU A 133 12.47 -13.53 18.37
C LEU A 133 13.33 -12.86 19.47
N ASP A 134 13.75 -11.62 19.29
CA ASP A 134 14.54 -10.87 20.26
C ASP A 134 13.65 -10.06 21.22
N CYS A 135 12.78 -9.18 20.69
CA CYS A 135 11.86 -8.40 21.52
C CYS A 135 10.49 -9.06 21.75
N LEU A 136 10.21 -10.19 21.08
CA LEU A 136 8.98 -11.01 21.14
C LEU A 136 7.72 -10.30 20.62
N GLU A 137 7.84 -9.09 20.08
CA GLU A 137 6.71 -8.36 19.52
C GLU A 137 6.25 -8.94 18.19
N PRO A 138 4.94 -9.11 17.98
CA PRO A 138 4.40 -9.40 16.66
C PRO A 138 4.42 -8.14 15.80
N PHE A 139 4.59 -8.32 14.48
CA PHE A 139 4.51 -7.24 13.51
C PHE A 139 4.01 -7.75 12.16
N ASP A 140 3.49 -6.84 11.34
CA ASP A 140 3.11 -7.14 9.99
C ASP A 140 4.24 -6.79 9.01
N TYR A 141 4.32 -7.57 7.93
CA TYR A 141 5.19 -7.32 6.79
C TYR A 141 4.34 -7.03 5.56
N PHE A 142 4.59 -5.90 4.90
CA PHE A 142 3.93 -5.56 3.64
C PHE A 142 4.54 -6.42 2.52
N LYS A 143 3.74 -7.33 1.97
CA LYS A 143 4.22 -8.28 0.96
C LYS A 143 4.54 -7.61 -0.37
N CYS A 144 5.60 -8.12 -1.01
CA CYS A 144 5.93 -7.76 -2.38
C CYS A 144 4.95 -8.42 -3.37
N HIS A 145 4.66 -7.69 -4.42
CA HIS A 145 3.90 -8.16 -5.57
C HIS A 145 4.61 -7.78 -6.86
#